data_d27cf4604e90fd92d43df1cb54fd7ea3
#
_entry.id   d27cf4604e90fd92d43df1cb54fd7ea3
#
_cell.length_a   1.000
_cell.length_b   1.000
_cell.length_c   1.000
_cell.angle_alpha   90.00
_cell.angle_beta   90.00
_cell.angle_gamma   90.00
#
_symmetry.space_group_name_H-M   'P 1'
#
loop_
_entity.id
_entity.type
_entity.pdbx_description
1 polymer ?
#
loop_
_entity_poly.entity_id
_entity_poly.type
_entity_poly.pdbx_seq_one_letter_code
_entity_poly.pdbx_strand_id
1 'polypeptide(L)'
;MKKKLAALLCGVMCVGAFTGCSSTELAYLQMSKDMLDTMEACKVEGTMQAEVDFDALQGFAKDVAKATDGKFDADFDGTEMPSGKKSVTVEYDMNMNINTLEYDMAFDVTYEGKKYDLGTMYYSMTDGVYVTSDTLWGAYQMAGCFMKDYEDSYLFSDAFAKDLKAVLAADPYIELVSMGDMTGVDMDAAMPQNGMGDLYDAVMTFYEDVLDGFETGMVKEISGGYAIQADGREVAQLLVDLLDFVAKNPEQVINATEAYMDAVMEQVPAGTAEEAAAAKQEMAAMFAEARASQNDFVAAVKDMSTFLKGTLQDKSVAMILDSFTYKAEVKKAGDGFDSTATYDLTNKGKKVLHLTSNSTMKQSSVTVTMPKKAVSIDDLTAKLEALENKYNPVTGVTMGWGYDGASNEADLFKTREEAVFFGSNYDWTELIVKDGRAYLPLRVICDALGENVGWENATKTPYVMQNGQRIDMKGLLQDGRAFVGVRDFEKLGYTVTYTSYEDGYKEAVITK
;
A
#
# COMPACT_ATOMS: atom_id res chain seq x y z
N MET A 1 -0.94 -21.18 -4.10
CA MET A 1 0.31 -21.29 -4.84
C MET A 1 0.25 -20.68 -6.24
N LYS A 2 -0.61 -21.12 -7.21
CA LYS A 2 -0.66 -20.58 -8.60
C LYS A 2 -0.69 -19.03 -8.73
N LYS A 3 -1.46 -18.32 -7.89
CA LYS A 3 -1.54 -16.84 -7.91
C LYS A 3 -0.28 -16.14 -7.35
N LYS A 4 0.42 -16.74 -6.39
CA LYS A 4 1.64 -16.18 -5.82
C LYS A 4 2.84 -16.37 -6.77
N LEU A 5 2.88 -17.49 -7.46
CA LEU A 5 3.87 -17.79 -8.50
C LEU A 5 3.74 -16.84 -9.69
N ALA A 6 2.51 -16.61 -10.17
CA ALA A 6 2.25 -15.64 -11.24
C ALA A 6 2.66 -14.21 -10.84
N ALA A 7 2.42 -13.80 -9.59
CA ALA A 7 2.82 -12.48 -9.09
C ALA A 7 4.35 -12.35 -8.98
N LEU A 8 5.05 -13.40 -8.53
CA LEU A 8 6.51 -13.43 -8.48
C LEU A 8 7.12 -13.34 -9.89
N LEU A 9 6.62 -14.17 -10.83
CA LEU A 9 7.04 -14.12 -12.22
C LEU A 9 6.77 -12.77 -12.89
N CYS A 10 5.62 -12.15 -12.61
CA CYS A 10 5.34 -10.80 -13.10
C CYS A 10 6.28 -9.75 -12.50
N GLY A 11 6.61 -9.83 -11.20
CA GLY A 11 7.54 -8.93 -10.55
C GLY A 11 8.95 -9.05 -11.12
N VAL A 12 9.43 -10.29 -11.27
CA VAL A 12 10.74 -10.59 -11.86
C VAL A 12 10.79 -10.13 -13.33
N MET A 13 9.76 -10.41 -14.13
CA MET A 13 9.70 -9.94 -15.51
C MET A 13 9.66 -8.41 -15.67
N CYS A 14 9.08 -7.68 -14.71
CA CYS A 14 9.03 -6.22 -14.78
C CYS A 14 10.41 -5.57 -14.60
N VAL A 15 11.29 -6.13 -13.78
CA VAL A 15 12.66 -5.61 -13.61
C VAL A 15 13.53 -5.95 -14.82
N GLY A 16 13.39 -7.14 -15.38
CA GLY A 16 14.13 -7.61 -16.56
C GLY A 16 13.58 -7.11 -17.91
N ALA A 17 12.41 -6.43 -17.93
CA ALA A 17 11.78 -6.03 -19.18
C ALA A 17 12.61 -5.05 -20.03
N PHE A 18 13.60 -4.38 -19.44
CA PHE A 18 14.53 -3.49 -20.16
C PHE A 18 15.86 -4.13 -20.53
N THR A 19 16.05 -5.41 -20.17
CA THR A 19 17.28 -6.13 -20.45
C THR A 19 17.00 -7.32 -21.35
N GLY A 20 17.87 -7.57 -22.28
CA GLY A 20 17.92 -8.75 -23.14
C GLY A 20 19.26 -9.45 -23.00
N CYS A 21 19.62 -10.30 -23.94
CA CYS A 21 20.87 -11.07 -23.91
C CYS A 21 21.95 -10.56 -24.87
N SER A 22 21.93 -9.27 -25.26
CA SER A 22 23.10 -8.69 -25.93
C SER A 22 24.26 -8.58 -24.93
N SER A 23 25.48 -8.56 -25.47
CA SER A 23 26.69 -8.44 -24.63
C SER A 23 26.69 -7.22 -23.71
N THR A 24 26.06 -6.12 -24.13
CA THR A 24 25.90 -4.89 -23.34
C THR A 24 24.84 -5.05 -22.23
N GLU A 25 23.74 -5.73 -22.54
CA GLU A 25 22.68 -6.01 -21.59
C GLU A 25 23.12 -7.00 -20.52
N LEU A 26 23.82 -8.06 -20.91
CA LEU A 26 24.42 -9.00 -19.95
C LEU A 26 25.48 -8.31 -19.07
N ALA A 27 26.31 -7.42 -19.62
CA ALA A 27 27.25 -6.65 -18.81
C ALA A 27 26.58 -5.68 -17.86
N TYR A 28 25.44 -5.09 -18.22
CA TYR A 28 24.59 -4.31 -17.31
C TYR A 28 24.01 -5.18 -16.18
N LEU A 29 23.48 -6.37 -16.51
CA LEU A 29 22.98 -7.32 -15.51
C LEU A 29 24.11 -7.76 -14.56
N GLN A 30 25.31 -8.07 -15.11
CA GLN A 30 26.47 -8.41 -14.28
C GLN A 30 26.87 -7.25 -13.35
N MET A 31 26.84 -6.00 -13.83
CA MET A 31 27.08 -4.83 -12.96
C MET A 31 26.01 -4.72 -11.85
N SER A 32 24.74 -5.05 -12.15
CA SER A 32 23.67 -5.08 -11.15
C SER A 32 23.90 -6.18 -10.11
N LYS A 33 24.43 -7.35 -10.54
CA LYS A 33 24.85 -8.41 -9.64
C LYS A 33 26.01 -7.96 -8.75
N ASP A 34 27.06 -7.39 -9.37
CA ASP A 34 28.22 -6.87 -8.63
C ASP A 34 27.79 -5.81 -7.58
N MET A 35 26.76 -5.03 -7.89
CA MET A 35 26.14 -4.15 -6.93
C MET A 35 25.61 -4.90 -5.72
N LEU A 36 24.83 -5.94 -5.91
CA LEU A 36 24.20 -6.72 -4.83
C LEU A 36 25.25 -7.52 -4.04
N ASP A 37 26.23 -8.13 -4.73
CA ASP A 37 27.31 -8.88 -4.08
C ASP A 37 28.21 -8.00 -3.19
N THR A 38 28.31 -6.70 -3.53
CA THR A 38 29.06 -5.72 -2.74
C THR A 38 28.28 -5.25 -1.49
N MET A 39 27.02 -5.62 -1.37
CA MET A 39 26.06 -5.00 -0.46
C MET A 39 25.60 -5.90 0.69
N GLU A 40 26.48 -6.68 1.32
CA GLU A 40 26.09 -7.33 2.61
C GLU A 40 25.46 -6.31 3.57
N ALA A 41 26.03 -5.09 3.60
CA ALA A 41 25.41 -3.92 4.23
C ALA A 41 25.72 -2.68 3.39
N CYS A 42 24.74 -1.87 3.07
CA CYS A 42 24.93 -0.66 2.29
C CYS A 42 24.23 0.54 2.91
N LYS A 43 24.77 1.70 2.56
CA LYS A 43 24.12 3.00 2.77
C LYS A 43 23.69 3.55 1.43
N VAL A 44 22.43 3.96 1.33
CA VAL A 44 21.89 4.63 0.15
C VAL A 44 21.39 6.01 0.54
N GLU A 45 21.96 7.03 -0.06
CA GLU A 45 21.51 8.41 0.08
C GLU A 45 20.90 8.85 -1.25
N GLY A 46 19.76 9.51 -1.21
CA GLY A 46 19.13 9.91 -2.45
C GLY A 46 18.13 11.04 -2.33
N THR A 47 17.76 11.54 -3.51
CA THR A 47 16.77 12.60 -3.67
C THR A 47 15.83 12.23 -4.80
N MET A 48 14.54 12.30 -4.54
CA MET A 48 13.49 12.21 -5.56
C MET A 48 12.79 13.56 -5.65
N GLN A 49 12.60 14.06 -6.86
CA GLN A 49 11.88 15.30 -7.12
C GLN A 49 10.76 15.05 -8.11
N ALA A 50 9.56 15.53 -7.77
CA ALA A 50 8.41 15.55 -8.65
C ALA A 50 7.99 16.99 -8.92
N GLU A 51 7.87 17.37 -10.18
CA GLU A 51 7.28 18.64 -10.61
C GLU A 51 6.05 18.33 -11.47
N VAL A 52 4.92 18.93 -11.12
CA VAL A 52 3.64 18.83 -11.86
C VAL A 52 3.19 20.22 -12.26
N ASP A 53 2.92 20.40 -13.56
CA ASP A 53 2.22 21.59 -14.09
C ASP A 53 0.73 21.20 -14.24
N PHE A 54 -0.10 21.60 -13.26
CA PHE A 54 -1.52 21.23 -13.23
C PHE A 54 -2.32 21.82 -14.39
N ASP A 55 -1.94 23.00 -14.88
CA ASP A 55 -2.60 23.61 -16.04
C ASP A 55 -2.29 22.83 -17.33
N ALA A 56 -1.03 22.36 -17.46
CA ALA A 56 -0.63 21.49 -18.55
C ALA A 56 -1.27 20.09 -18.44
N LEU A 57 -1.43 19.56 -17.21
CA LEU A 57 -2.08 18.27 -16.93
C LEU A 57 -3.57 18.31 -17.34
N GLN A 58 -4.28 19.37 -16.98
CA GLN A 58 -5.66 19.56 -17.43
C GLN A 58 -5.75 19.66 -18.96
N GLY A 59 -4.80 20.38 -19.57
CA GLY A 59 -4.70 20.46 -21.02
C GLY A 59 -4.47 19.08 -21.66
N PHE A 60 -3.60 18.28 -21.09
CA PHE A 60 -3.32 16.91 -21.53
C PHE A 60 -4.55 16.01 -21.41
N ALA A 61 -5.24 16.03 -20.27
CA ALA A 61 -6.46 15.26 -20.05
C ALA A 61 -7.55 15.59 -21.07
N LYS A 62 -7.75 16.87 -21.38
CA LYS A 62 -8.69 17.33 -22.44
C LYS A 62 -8.28 16.85 -23.83
N ASP A 63 -6.98 16.85 -24.14
CA ASP A 63 -6.47 16.33 -25.41
C ASP A 63 -6.70 14.81 -25.52
N VAL A 64 -6.49 14.05 -24.43
CA VAL A 64 -6.79 12.62 -24.36
C VAL A 64 -8.29 12.37 -24.51
N ALA A 65 -9.13 13.07 -23.78
CA ALA A 65 -10.60 12.94 -23.90
C ALA A 65 -11.08 13.19 -25.34
N LYS A 66 -10.53 14.19 -26.01
CA LYS A 66 -10.84 14.46 -27.42
C LYS A 66 -10.35 13.35 -28.36
N ALA A 67 -9.19 12.77 -28.09
CA ALA A 67 -8.63 11.69 -28.92
C ALA A 67 -9.40 10.37 -28.73
N THR A 68 -10.05 10.17 -27.59
CA THR A 68 -10.87 8.99 -27.27
C THR A 68 -12.35 9.16 -27.65
N ASP A 69 -12.72 10.18 -28.41
CA ASP A 69 -14.12 10.50 -28.77
C ASP A 69 -15.04 10.56 -27.53
N GLY A 70 -14.54 11.11 -26.40
CA GLY A 70 -15.29 11.25 -25.17
C GLY A 70 -15.49 9.96 -24.37
N LYS A 71 -14.81 8.89 -24.71
CA LYS A 71 -14.80 7.66 -23.87
C LYS A 71 -14.02 7.82 -22.59
N PHE A 72 -13.12 8.79 -22.54
CA PHE A 72 -12.42 9.21 -21.35
C PHE A 72 -13.02 10.52 -20.87
N ASP A 73 -13.61 10.51 -19.67
CA ASP A 73 -14.13 11.74 -19.06
C ASP A 73 -12.95 12.50 -18.44
N ALA A 74 -12.73 13.72 -18.94
CA ALA A 74 -11.69 14.61 -18.42
C ALA A 74 -12.23 15.57 -17.34
N ASP A 75 -13.52 15.53 -17.04
CA ASP A 75 -14.10 16.26 -15.95
C ASP A 75 -13.77 15.49 -14.64
N PHE A 76 -12.79 16.00 -13.91
CA PHE A 76 -12.48 15.58 -12.57
C PHE A 76 -13.65 16.02 -11.68
N ASP A 77 -14.56 15.11 -11.41
CA ASP A 77 -15.87 15.23 -10.78
C ASP A 77 -15.86 16.22 -9.58
N GLY A 78 -16.07 17.52 -9.87
CA GLY A 78 -16.30 18.58 -8.90
C GLY A 78 -15.12 18.94 -7.97
N THR A 79 -13.98 18.29 -8.07
CA THR A 79 -12.80 18.62 -7.28
C THR A 79 -12.04 19.78 -7.96
N GLU A 80 -11.89 20.92 -7.30
CA GLU A 80 -11.02 21.99 -7.78
C GLU A 80 -9.57 21.47 -7.85
N MET A 81 -9.11 21.21 -9.08
CA MET A 81 -7.71 20.82 -9.29
C MET A 81 -6.80 22.00 -8.91
N PRO A 82 -5.67 21.74 -8.26
CA PRO A 82 -4.66 22.77 -8.08
C PRO A 82 -4.29 23.43 -9.39
N SER A 83 -3.91 24.67 -9.38
CA SER A 83 -3.43 25.41 -10.55
C SER A 83 -1.94 25.66 -10.49
N GLY A 84 -1.32 25.92 -11.64
CA GLY A 84 0.08 26.25 -11.76
C GLY A 84 1.02 25.07 -11.52
N LYS A 85 2.28 25.39 -11.24
CA LYS A 85 3.32 24.39 -11.00
C LYS A 85 3.47 24.10 -9.52
N LYS A 86 3.56 22.83 -9.19
CA LYS A 86 3.87 22.34 -7.85
C LYS A 86 5.07 21.41 -7.90
N SER A 87 5.90 21.47 -6.86
CA SER A 87 7.05 20.57 -6.73
C SER A 87 7.11 19.97 -5.33
N VAL A 88 7.50 18.70 -5.29
CA VAL A 88 7.81 17.96 -4.07
C VAL A 88 9.21 17.39 -4.22
N THR A 89 10.03 17.53 -3.21
CA THR A 89 11.35 16.89 -3.12
C THR A 89 11.35 15.98 -1.90
N VAL A 90 11.75 14.73 -2.09
CA VAL A 90 11.96 13.76 -1.02
C VAL A 90 13.46 13.48 -0.95
N GLU A 91 14.08 13.79 0.17
CA GLU A 91 15.44 13.37 0.49
C GLU A 91 15.35 12.13 1.40
N TYR A 92 16.18 11.13 1.16
CA TYR A 92 16.20 9.93 1.98
C TYR A 92 17.62 9.44 2.25
N ASP A 93 17.77 8.83 3.42
CA ASP A 93 18.99 8.19 3.89
C ASP A 93 18.59 6.81 4.40
N MET A 94 19.10 5.75 3.78
CA MET A 94 18.74 4.38 4.08
C MET A 94 19.98 3.57 4.42
N ASN A 95 19.91 2.80 5.50
CA ASN A 95 20.83 1.72 5.79
C ASN A 95 20.12 0.39 5.52
N MET A 96 20.77 -0.53 4.85
CA MET A 96 20.19 -1.81 4.49
C MET A 96 21.18 -2.95 4.73
N ASN A 97 20.70 -4.07 5.26
CA ASN A 97 21.37 -5.35 5.27
C ASN A 97 20.60 -6.29 4.31
N ILE A 98 21.24 -6.66 3.21
CA ILE A 98 20.59 -7.50 2.19
C ILE A 98 20.44 -8.93 2.67
N ASN A 99 21.37 -9.43 3.47
CA ASN A 99 21.33 -10.81 3.95
C ASN A 99 20.16 -11.08 4.91
N THR A 100 19.83 -10.09 5.77
CA THR A 100 18.72 -10.19 6.71
C THR A 100 17.43 -9.51 6.21
N LEU A 101 17.49 -8.79 5.07
CA LEU A 101 16.42 -7.95 4.55
C LEU A 101 15.90 -6.95 5.60
N GLU A 102 16.83 -6.42 6.40
CA GLU A 102 16.54 -5.36 7.34
C GLU A 102 17.00 -4.03 6.77
N TYR A 103 16.17 -3.01 6.90
CA TYR A 103 16.59 -1.65 6.61
C TYR A 103 15.93 -0.61 7.53
N ASP A 104 16.62 0.50 7.71
CA ASP A 104 16.04 1.75 8.20
C ASP A 104 16.14 2.81 7.10
N MET A 105 15.16 3.67 7.01
CA MET A 105 15.12 4.74 6.02
C MET A 105 14.51 6.00 6.62
N ALA A 106 15.31 7.04 6.71
CA ALA A 106 14.89 8.38 7.13
C ALA A 106 14.45 9.19 5.92
N PHE A 107 13.40 10.00 6.09
CA PHE A 107 12.82 10.81 5.03
C PHE A 107 12.65 12.27 5.44
N ASP A 108 13.04 13.15 4.53
CA ASP A 108 12.66 14.55 4.56
C ASP A 108 11.87 14.90 3.31
N VAL A 109 10.77 15.62 3.47
CA VAL A 109 9.97 16.10 2.34
C VAL A 109 9.98 17.62 2.31
N THR A 110 10.33 18.18 1.16
CA THR A 110 10.19 19.61 0.89
C THR A 110 9.02 19.85 -0.04
N TYR A 111 8.03 20.60 0.43
CA TYR A 111 6.87 21.02 -0.34
C TYR A 111 6.67 22.54 -0.23
N GLU A 112 6.52 23.23 -1.35
CA GLU A 112 6.41 24.69 -1.45
C GLU A 112 7.54 25.43 -0.67
N GLY A 113 8.75 24.86 -0.66
CA GLY A 113 9.92 25.43 0.00
C GLY A 113 9.99 25.22 1.52
N LYS A 114 9.02 24.53 2.10
CA LYS A 114 9.03 24.14 3.51
C LYS A 114 9.44 22.67 3.66
N LYS A 115 10.41 22.42 4.52
CA LYS A 115 10.93 21.09 4.82
C LYS A 115 10.16 20.46 5.98
N TYR A 116 9.77 19.21 5.84
CA TYR A 116 9.11 18.38 6.83
C TYR A 116 9.95 17.13 7.06
N ASP A 117 10.28 16.89 8.31
CA ASP A 117 10.90 15.63 8.75
C ASP A 117 9.80 14.58 8.87
N LEU A 118 9.89 13.51 8.09
CA LEU A 118 8.97 12.38 8.14
C LEU A 118 9.55 11.20 8.94
N GLY A 119 10.57 11.45 9.75
CA GLY A 119 11.14 10.45 10.64
C GLY A 119 11.78 9.28 9.91
N THR A 120 11.80 8.13 10.57
CA THR A 120 12.46 6.93 10.08
C THR A 120 11.50 5.76 10.05
N MET A 121 11.49 5.04 8.94
CA MET A 121 10.83 3.75 8.78
C MET A 121 11.87 2.64 8.98
N TYR A 122 11.47 1.58 9.66
CA TYR A 122 12.24 0.35 9.86
C TYR A 122 11.47 -0.81 9.25
N TYR A 123 12.18 -1.69 8.59
CA TYR A 123 11.62 -2.90 8.02
C TYR A 123 12.50 -4.09 8.39
N SER A 124 11.86 -5.17 8.81
CA SER A 124 12.45 -6.49 8.95
C SER A 124 11.46 -7.53 8.44
N MET A 125 11.95 -8.46 7.65
CA MET A 125 11.12 -9.54 7.14
C MET A 125 10.64 -10.48 8.25
N THR A 126 11.35 -10.52 9.39
CA THR A 126 11.01 -11.35 10.56
C THR A 126 10.23 -10.58 11.61
N ASP A 127 10.60 -9.33 11.89
CA ASP A 127 9.99 -8.55 12.96
C ASP A 127 8.76 -7.78 12.48
N GLY A 128 8.86 -7.07 11.34
CA GLY A 128 7.75 -6.28 10.81
C GLY A 128 8.14 -4.90 10.30
N VAL A 129 7.17 -4.00 10.27
CA VAL A 129 7.30 -2.62 9.80
C VAL A 129 7.04 -1.66 10.95
N TYR A 130 8.01 -0.78 11.21
CA TYR A 130 7.93 0.22 12.26
C TYR A 130 8.20 1.61 11.69
N VAL A 131 7.61 2.63 12.31
CA VAL A 131 7.94 4.03 12.03
C VAL A 131 8.20 4.77 13.31
N THR A 132 8.97 5.85 13.23
CA THR A 132 9.07 6.78 14.36
C THR A 132 7.79 7.60 14.49
N SER A 133 7.47 8.08 15.67
CA SER A 133 6.33 8.98 15.90
C SER A 133 6.48 10.31 15.15
N ASP A 134 7.70 10.70 14.79
CA ASP A 134 7.98 11.87 13.95
C ASP A 134 7.39 11.73 12.54
N THR A 135 7.25 10.51 12.04
CA THR A 135 6.56 10.23 10.77
C THR A 135 5.12 10.74 10.78
N LEU A 136 4.36 10.42 11.82
CA LEU A 136 2.99 10.89 11.96
C LEU A 136 2.93 12.39 12.25
N TRP A 137 3.88 12.91 13.02
CA TRP A 137 3.95 14.34 13.28
C TRP A 137 4.26 15.13 12.01
N GLY A 138 5.23 14.69 11.22
CA GLY A 138 5.57 15.31 9.93
C GLY A 138 4.42 15.23 8.93
N ALA A 139 3.75 14.06 8.85
CA ALA A 139 2.58 13.88 8.01
C ALA A 139 1.43 14.81 8.41
N TYR A 140 1.17 14.97 9.72
CA TYR A 140 0.17 15.92 10.24
C TYR A 140 0.52 17.37 9.85
N GLN A 141 1.79 17.77 10.03
CA GLN A 141 2.21 19.12 9.65
C GLN A 141 2.09 19.37 8.13
N MET A 142 2.34 18.33 7.33
CA MET A 142 2.22 18.42 5.88
C MET A 142 0.76 18.44 5.44
N ALA A 143 -0.14 17.71 6.12
CA ALA A 143 -1.57 17.69 5.84
C ALA A 143 -2.20 19.09 5.85
N GLY A 144 -1.75 19.97 6.74
CA GLY A 144 -2.19 21.37 6.78
C GLY A 144 -1.90 22.16 5.50
N CYS A 145 -0.99 21.69 4.63
CA CYS A 145 -0.75 22.33 3.34
C CYS A 145 -1.80 21.96 2.29
N PHE A 146 -2.42 20.79 2.42
CA PHE A 146 -3.38 20.24 1.45
C PHE A 146 -4.83 20.43 1.89
N MET A 147 -5.06 20.55 3.19
CA MET A 147 -6.41 20.63 3.77
C MET A 147 -6.82 22.06 4.12
N LYS A 148 -6.64 23.00 3.19
CA LYS A 148 -6.95 24.41 3.40
C LYS A 148 -8.41 24.70 3.72
N ASP A 149 -9.32 23.88 3.20
CA ASP A 149 -10.77 24.00 3.51
C ASP A 149 -11.10 23.64 4.96
N TYR A 150 -10.15 23.08 5.68
CA TYR A 150 -10.27 22.68 7.09
C TYR A 150 -9.38 23.54 8.00
N GLU A 151 -8.90 24.73 7.54
CA GLU A 151 -8.01 25.58 8.35
C GLU A 151 -8.64 26.03 9.68
N ASP A 152 -9.96 26.16 9.71
CA ASP A 152 -10.76 26.49 10.91
C ASP A 152 -11.14 25.25 11.76
N SER A 153 -10.81 24.04 11.30
CA SER A 153 -11.11 22.79 12.03
C SER A 153 -10.28 22.69 13.32
N TYR A 154 -10.84 22.03 14.33
CA TYR A 154 -10.13 21.67 15.56
C TYR A 154 -8.79 20.98 15.26
N LEU A 155 -8.74 20.22 14.17
CA LEU A 155 -7.58 19.43 13.75
C LEU A 155 -6.30 20.30 13.63
N PHE A 156 -6.42 21.55 13.15
CA PHE A 156 -5.29 22.46 12.98
C PHE A 156 -5.16 23.51 14.08
N SER A 157 -5.92 23.36 15.18
CA SER A 157 -5.77 24.25 16.33
C SER A 157 -4.46 23.99 17.09
N ASP A 158 -3.86 25.05 17.65
CA ASP A 158 -2.65 24.95 18.49
C ASP A 158 -2.81 23.99 19.66
N ALA A 159 -4.03 23.92 20.22
CA ALA A 159 -4.33 23.08 21.35
C ALA A 159 -4.31 21.59 20.95
N PHE A 160 -4.95 21.25 19.84
CA PHE A 160 -4.94 19.89 19.29
C PHE A 160 -3.51 19.48 18.91
N ALA A 161 -2.79 20.33 18.17
CA ALA A 161 -1.41 20.07 17.75
C ALA A 161 -0.48 19.79 18.94
N LYS A 162 -0.62 20.56 20.02
CA LYS A 162 0.13 20.35 21.26
C LYS A 162 -0.15 19.00 21.91
N ASP A 163 -1.42 18.63 22.01
CA ASP A 163 -1.83 17.38 22.64
C ASP A 163 -1.49 16.17 21.74
N LEU A 164 -1.65 16.29 20.42
CA LEU A 164 -1.21 15.29 19.46
C LEU A 164 0.29 15.01 19.61
N LYS A 165 1.09 16.07 19.65
CA LYS A 165 2.53 15.93 19.83
C LYS A 165 2.87 15.24 21.15
N ALA A 166 2.13 15.48 22.22
CA ALA A 166 2.32 14.82 23.51
C ALA A 166 1.95 13.33 23.46
N VAL A 167 0.87 12.97 22.75
CA VAL A 167 0.49 11.56 22.52
C VAL A 167 1.58 10.83 21.75
N LEU A 168 2.06 11.41 20.67
CA LEU A 168 3.10 10.79 19.82
C LEU A 168 4.44 10.67 20.55
N ALA A 169 4.83 11.67 21.35
CA ALA A 169 6.09 11.66 22.10
C ALA A 169 6.13 10.61 23.22
N ALA A 170 4.97 10.09 23.65
CA ALA A 170 4.92 9.04 24.65
C ALA A 170 5.39 7.67 24.10
N ASP A 171 5.23 7.45 22.80
CA ASP A 171 5.57 6.22 22.11
C ASP A 171 6.44 6.55 20.88
N PRO A 172 7.77 6.55 21.02
CA PRO A 172 8.67 7.01 19.94
C PRO A 172 8.68 6.11 18.72
N TYR A 173 8.20 4.86 18.84
CA TYR A 173 8.10 3.89 17.76
C TYR A 173 6.70 3.30 17.67
N ILE A 174 6.22 3.12 16.47
CA ILE A 174 4.91 2.59 16.14
C ILE A 174 5.11 1.35 15.28
N GLU A 175 4.54 0.24 15.68
CA GLU A 175 4.47 -0.98 14.90
C GLU A 175 3.25 -0.89 13.97
N LEU A 176 3.51 -0.75 12.67
CA LEU A 176 2.47 -0.70 11.64
C LEU A 176 1.97 -2.08 11.28
N VAL A 177 2.89 -3.03 11.22
CA VAL A 177 2.64 -4.42 10.80
C VAL A 177 3.57 -5.34 11.57
N SER A 178 3.02 -6.38 12.20
CA SER A 178 3.77 -7.53 12.70
C SER A 178 3.77 -8.64 11.65
N MET A 179 4.95 -9.12 11.26
CA MET A 179 5.04 -10.19 10.25
C MET A 179 4.47 -11.52 10.77
N GLY A 180 4.56 -11.79 12.05
CA GLY A 180 3.97 -12.97 12.68
C GLY A 180 2.46 -13.03 12.52
N ASP A 181 1.79 -11.90 12.60
CA ASP A 181 0.33 -11.78 12.47
C ASP A 181 -0.14 -11.89 11.01
N MET A 182 0.69 -11.46 10.05
CA MET A 182 0.34 -11.47 8.63
C MET A 182 0.40 -12.85 7.99
N THR A 183 1.36 -13.66 8.36
CA THR A 183 1.69 -14.86 7.56
C THR A 183 1.27 -16.16 8.25
N GLY A 184 1.24 -16.20 9.56
CA GLY A 184 1.13 -17.46 10.31
C GLY A 184 2.24 -18.47 9.98
N VAL A 185 3.27 -18.03 9.27
CA VAL A 185 4.43 -18.80 8.82
C VAL A 185 5.64 -18.35 9.63
N ASP A 186 6.43 -19.31 10.07
CA ASP A 186 7.73 -19.01 10.66
C ASP A 186 8.66 -18.50 9.56
N MET A 187 8.83 -17.17 9.50
CA MET A 187 9.62 -16.50 8.47
C MET A 187 11.11 -16.79 8.61
N ASP A 188 11.61 -17.01 9.84
CA ASP A 188 13.00 -17.43 10.07
C ASP A 188 13.28 -18.80 9.42
N ALA A 189 12.30 -19.71 9.48
CA ALA A 189 12.36 -21.00 8.79
C ALA A 189 12.16 -20.90 7.28
N ALA A 190 11.57 -19.81 6.78
CA ALA A 190 11.31 -19.59 5.38
C ALA A 190 12.44 -18.83 4.63
N MET A 191 13.40 -18.26 5.38
CA MET A 191 14.55 -17.56 4.79
C MET A 191 15.50 -18.54 4.11
N PRO A 192 16.09 -18.19 2.95
CA PRO A 192 17.08 -19.01 2.29
C PRO A 192 18.26 -19.30 3.22
N GLN A 193 18.68 -20.56 3.31
CA GLN A 193 19.76 -20.98 4.24
C GLN A 193 21.12 -20.32 3.96
N ASN A 194 21.35 -19.93 2.72
CA ASN A 194 22.61 -19.31 2.25
C ASN A 194 22.46 -17.79 2.00
N GLY A 195 21.35 -17.19 2.42
CA GLY A 195 21.04 -15.79 2.16
C GLY A 195 20.46 -15.52 0.76
N MET A 196 20.30 -14.25 0.44
CA MET A 196 19.67 -13.82 -0.82
C MET A 196 20.56 -13.96 -2.05
N GLY A 197 21.88 -14.15 -1.88
CA GLY A 197 22.83 -14.24 -3.00
C GLY A 197 22.53 -15.38 -3.96
N ASP A 198 22.34 -16.60 -3.43
CA ASP A 198 22.04 -17.78 -4.25
C ASP A 198 20.67 -17.65 -4.96
N LEU A 199 19.70 -17.02 -4.31
CA LEU A 199 18.41 -16.73 -4.93
C LEU A 199 18.56 -15.72 -6.09
N TYR A 200 19.41 -14.72 -5.90
CA TYR A 200 19.70 -13.75 -6.95
C TYR A 200 20.43 -14.41 -8.13
N ASP A 201 21.38 -15.32 -7.88
CA ASP A 201 22.03 -16.08 -8.93
C ASP A 201 21.04 -16.94 -9.73
N ALA A 202 20.07 -17.54 -9.07
CA ALA A 202 18.99 -18.26 -9.73
C ALA A 202 18.13 -17.34 -10.61
N VAL A 203 17.82 -16.12 -10.12
CA VAL A 203 17.11 -15.11 -10.90
C VAL A 203 17.90 -14.67 -12.13
N MET A 204 19.21 -14.43 -11.98
CA MET A 204 20.07 -14.03 -13.08
C MET A 204 20.18 -15.13 -14.14
N THR A 205 20.40 -16.38 -13.71
CA THR A 205 20.42 -17.54 -14.62
C THR A 205 19.08 -17.68 -15.34
N PHE A 206 17.97 -17.48 -14.65
CA PHE A 206 16.65 -17.49 -15.28
C PHE A 206 16.53 -16.45 -16.40
N TYR A 207 17.00 -15.22 -16.16
CA TYR A 207 16.98 -14.17 -17.18
C TYR A 207 17.86 -14.52 -18.38
N GLU A 208 19.07 -14.97 -18.13
CA GLU A 208 19.98 -15.41 -19.20
C GLU A 208 19.33 -16.51 -20.04
N ASP A 209 18.76 -17.52 -19.40
CA ASP A 209 18.17 -18.67 -20.10
C ASP A 209 16.85 -18.31 -20.80
N VAL A 210 15.96 -17.55 -20.15
CA VAL A 210 14.64 -17.24 -20.70
C VAL A 210 14.71 -16.24 -21.85
N LEU A 211 15.68 -15.34 -21.84
CA LEU A 211 15.87 -14.28 -22.82
C LEU A 211 17.03 -14.55 -23.78
N ASP A 212 17.64 -15.74 -23.74
CA ASP A 212 18.71 -16.07 -24.69
C ASP A 212 18.26 -15.88 -26.15
N GLY A 213 18.99 -15.02 -26.87
CA GLY A 213 18.63 -14.59 -28.23
C GLY A 213 17.58 -13.46 -28.32
N PHE A 214 17.18 -12.84 -27.20
CA PHE A 214 16.37 -11.65 -27.20
C PHE A 214 17.20 -10.42 -26.84
N GLU A 215 17.17 -9.39 -27.66
CA GLU A 215 17.88 -8.13 -27.46
C GLU A 215 16.87 -6.97 -27.42
N THR A 216 16.96 -6.11 -26.42
CA THR A 216 16.07 -4.93 -26.31
C THR A 216 16.65 -3.72 -27.04
N GLY A 217 17.98 -3.63 -27.10
CA GLY A 217 18.72 -2.48 -27.63
C GLY A 217 18.55 -1.19 -26.82
N MET A 218 17.93 -1.26 -25.64
CA MET A 218 17.66 -0.10 -24.80
C MET A 218 18.85 0.26 -23.91
N VAL A 219 19.69 -0.71 -23.55
CA VAL A 219 20.85 -0.50 -22.69
C VAL A 219 22.03 -0.05 -23.56
N LYS A 220 22.65 1.04 -23.15
CA LYS A 220 23.84 1.62 -23.81
C LYS A 220 24.98 1.74 -22.81
N GLU A 221 26.16 1.35 -23.21
CA GLU A 221 27.37 1.62 -22.44
C GLU A 221 27.70 3.11 -22.46
N ILE A 222 27.99 3.64 -21.29
CA ILE A 222 28.46 5.03 -21.09
C ILE A 222 29.76 5.02 -20.29
N SER A 223 30.42 6.17 -20.16
CA SER A 223 31.65 6.24 -19.38
C SER A 223 31.40 5.86 -17.91
N GLY A 224 31.93 4.71 -17.50
CA GLY A 224 31.88 4.19 -16.14
C GLY A 224 30.58 3.44 -15.77
N GLY A 225 29.70 3.14 -16.74
CA GLY A 225 28.46 2.43 -16.46
C GLY A 225 27.56 2.28 -17.65
N TYR A 226 26.25 2.27 -17.39
CA TYR A 226 25.24 2.02 -18.41
C TYR A 226 24.10 3.05 -18.31
N ALA A 227 23.47 3.30 -19.45
CA ALA A 227 22.28 4.12 -19.55
C ALA A 227 21.16 3.34 -20.24
N ILE A 228 19.93 3.54 -19.76
CA ILE A 228 18.69 3.12 -20.40
C ILE A 228 17.96 4.38 -20.83
N GLN A 229 17.51 4.40 -22.07
CA GLN A 229 16.64 5.48 -22.56
C GLN A 229 15.56 4.87 -23.42
N ALA A 230 14.32 5.20 -23.12
CA ALA A 230 13.15 4.76 -23.86
C ALA A 230 12.05 5.82 -23.86
N ASP A 231 11.27 5.87 -24.93
CA ASP A 231 9.96 6.52 -24.93
C ASP A 231 8.85 5.49 -24.70
N GLY A 232 7.62 5.98 -24.52
CA GLY A 232 6.50 5.07 -24.25
C GLY A 232 6.20 4.11 -25.40
N ARG A 233 6.50 4.48 -26.64
CA ARG A 233 6.32 3.58 -27.81
C ARG A 233 7.37 2.48 -27.81
N GLU A 234 8.61 2.82 -27.53
CA GLU A 234 9.70 1.84 -27.45
C GLU A 234 9.40 0.82 -26.36
N VAL A 235 8.93 1.27 -25.16
CA VAL A 235 8.51 0.36 -24.07
C VAL A 235 7.34 -0.52 -24.50
N ALA A 236 6.32 0.05 -25.12
CA ALA A 236 5.15 -0.71 -25.57
C ALA A 236 5.49 -1.69 -26.71
N GLN A 237 6.40 -1.30 -27.61
CA GLN A 237 6.90 -2.19 -28.67
C GLN A 237 7.74 -3.33 -28.09
N LEU A 238 8.57 -3.05 -27.08
CA LEU A 238 9.34 -4.07 -26.37
C LEU A 238 8.44 -5.17 -25.77
N LEU A 239 7.29 -4.79 -25.18
CA LEU A 239 6.32 -5.78 -24.68
C LEU A 239 5.77 -6.66 -25.81
N VAL A 240 5.49 -6.09 -26.98
CA VAL A 240 5.07 -6.85 -28.16
C VAL A 240 6.15 -7.80 -28.62
N ASP A 241 7.40 -7.31 -28.70
CA ASP A 241 8.54 -8.10 -29.17
C ASP A 241 8.86 -9.24 -28.19
N LEU A 242 8.71 -9.01 -26.88
CA LEU A 242 8.85 -10.03 -25.85
C LEU A 242 7.76 -11.11 -25.97
N LEU A 243 6.51 -10.74 -26.21
CA LEU A 243 5.43 -11.70 -26.43
C LEU A 243 5.66 -12.52 -27.69
N ASP A 244 6.11 -11.88 -28.77
CA ASP A 244 6.45 -12.57 -30.02
C ASP A 244 7.63 -13.53 -29.84
N PHE A 245 8.64 -13.15 -29.03
CA PHE A 245 9.76 -13.99 -28.68
C PHE A 245 9.32 -15.21 -27.87
N VAL A 246 8.51 -15.02 -26.81
CA VAL A 246 7.94 -16.11 -25.99
C VAL A 246 7.11 -17.06 -26.85
N ALA A 247 6.30 -16.53 -27.76
CA ALA A 247 5.48 -17.36 -28.66
C ALA A 247 6.31 -18.16 -29.67
N LYS A 248 7.56 -17.73 -29.98
CA LYS A 248 8.49 -18.46 -30.87
C LYS A 248 9.33 -19.46 -30.11
N ASN A 249 9.61 -19.24 -28.83
CA ASN A 249 10.53 -20.01 -28.02
C ASN A 249 9.87 -20.58 -26.76
N PRO A 250 8.68 -21.23 -26.85
CA PRO A 250 7.92 -21.65 -25.68
C PRO A 250 8.64 -22.74 -24.86
N GLU A 251 9.41 -23.64 -25.50
CA GLU A 251 10.19 -24.64 -24.79
C GLU A 251 11.31 -24.02 -23.96
N GLN A 252 11.98 -23.00 -24.47
CA GLN A 252 13.00 -22.25 -23.75
C GLN A 252 12.40 -21.61 -22.49
N VAL A 253 11.26 -20.94 -22.61
CA VAL A 253 10.57 -20.31 -21.45
C VAL A 253 10.17 -21.35 -20.42
N ILE A 254 9.59 -22.50 -20.84
CA ILE A 254 9.17 -23.58 -19.93
C ILE A 254 10.40 -24.16 -19.22
N ASN A 255 11.48 -24.45 -19.95
CA ASN A 255 12.69 -25.05 -19.39
C ASN A 255 13.43 -24.10 -18.44
N ALA A 256 13.57 -22.82 -18.78
CA ALA A 256 14.17 -21.82 -17.89
C ALA A 256 13.33 -21.64 -16.61
N THR A 257 11.99 -21.62 -16.75
CA THR A 257 11.10 -21.52 -15.61
C THR A 257 11.19 -22.75 -14.69
N GLU A 258 11.27 -23.95 -15.25
CA GLU A 258 11.44 -25.20 -14.50
C GLU A 258 12.78 -25.18 -13.73
N ALA A 259 13.89 -24.85 -14.42
CA ALA A 259 15.21 -24.77 -13.81
C ALA A 259 15.26 -23.72 -12.68
N TYR A 260 14.65 -22.54 -12.87
CA TYR A 260 14.54 -21.52 -11.84
C TYR A 260 13.75 -22.02 -10.64
N MET A 261 12.63 -22.67 -10.86
CA MET A 261 11.80 -23.21 -9.77
C MET A 261 12.52 -24.33 -9.00
N ASP A 262 13.28 -25.17 -9.69
CA ASP A 262 14.12 -26.18 -9.04
C ASP A 262 15.18 -25.52 -8.16
N ALA A 263 15.88 -24.49 -8.65
CA ALA A 263 16.90 -23.75 -7.90
C ALA A 263 16.30 -23.05 -6.67
N VAL A 264 15.13 -22.43 -6.79
CA VAL A 264 14.44 -21.80 -5.66
C VAL A 264 14.02 -22.83 -4.61
N MET A 265 13.51 -24.00 -5.04
CA MET A 265 13.10 -25.05 -4.11
C MET A 265 14.28 -25.72 -3.37
N GLU A 266 15.48 -25.67 -3.94
CA GLU A 266 16.70 -26.16 -3.27
C GLU A 266 17.15 -25.22 -2.14
N GLN A 267 16.79 -23.94 -2.24
CA GLN A 267 17.20 -22.90 -1.28
C GLN A 267 16.18 -22.65 -0.17
N VAL A 268 14.91 -22.89 -0.45
CA VAL A 268 13.84 -22.73 0.54
C VAL A 268 13.66 -24.02 1.32
N PRO A 269 13.84 -24.06 2.66
CA PRO A 269 13.61 -25.26 3.44
C PRO A 269 12.18 -25.77 3.27
N ALA A 270 12.02 -26.92 2.68
CA ALA A 270 10.76 -27.62 2.73
C ALA A 270 10.67 -28.34 4.08
N GLY A 271 9.54 -28.23 4.79
CA GLY A 271 9.36 -28.71 6.16
C GLY A 271 9.89 -30.12 6.39
N THR A 272 9.37 -31.16 5.72
CA THR A 272 9.86 -32.55 5.81
C THR A 272 10.36 -33.01 4.44
N ALA A 273 11.21 -34.04 4.43
CA ALA A 273 11.67 -34.69 3.18
C ALA A 273 10.51 -35.21 2.33
N GLU A 274 9.40 -35.61 2.96
CA GLU A 274 8.19 -36.10 2.29
C GLU A 274 7.45 -34.95 1.62
N GLU A 275 7.33 -33.78 2.28
CA GLU A 275 6.72 -32.58 1.72
C GLU A 275 7.57 -32.01 0.56
N ALA A 276 8.91 -32.02 0.68
CA ALA A 276 9.81 -31.64 -0.39
C ALA A 276 9.64 -32.53 -1.62
N ALA A 277 9.56 -33.86 -1.43
CA ALA A 277 9.36 -34.81 -2.52
C ALA A 277 7.99 -34.64 -3.19
N ALA A 278 6.93 -34.38 -2.41
CA ALA A 278 5.59 -34.13 -2.92
C ALA A 278 5.55 -32.81 -3.74
N ALA A 279 6.18 -31.76 -3.26
CA ALA A 279 6.27 -30.49 -3.98
C ALA A 279 7.02 -30.61 -5.31
N LYS A 280 8.14 -31.34 -5.33
CA LYS A 280 8.88 -31.64 -6.58
C LYS A 280 8.03 -32.45 -7.56
N GLN A 281 7.27 -33.42 -7.07
CA GLN A 281 6.38 -34.23 -7.94
C GLN A 281 5.23 -33.38 -8.51
N GLU A 282 4.62 -32.50 -7.69
CA GLU A 282 3.55 -31.59 -8.14
C GLU A 282 4.09 -30.60 -9.19
N MET A 283 5.30 -30.09 -8.98
CA MET A 283 5.93 -29.19 -9.92
C MET A 283 6.25 -29.88 -11.26
N ALA A 284 6.84 -31.09 -11.22
CA ALA A 284 7.10 -31.87 -12.44
C ALA A 284 5.80 -32.16 -13.22
N ALA A 285 4.70 -32.47 -12.53
CA ALA A 285 3.39 -32.65 -13.15
C ALA A 285 2.88 -31.35 -13.79
N MET A 286 3.06 -30.20 -13.13
CA MET A 286 2.69 -28.89 -13.66
C MET A 286 3.44 -28.57 -14.96
N PHE A 287 4.76 -28.81 -15.03
CA PHE A 287 5.55 -28.56 -16.23
C PHE A 287 5.25 -29.58 -17.34
N ALA A 288 4.90 -30.83 -17.00
CA ALA A 288 4.43 -31.80 -18.00
C ALA A 288 3.08 -31.35 -18.61
N GLU A 289 2.15 -30.82 -17.81
CA GLU A 289 0.89 -30.22 -18.29
C GLU A 289 1.15 -28.95 -19.13
N ALA A 290 2.09 -28.09 -18.72
CA ALA A 290 2.49 -26.90 -19.48
C ALA A 290 3.03 -27.28 -20.88
N ARG A 291 3.89 -28.32 -20.96
CA ARG A 291 4.37 -28.83 -22.25
C ARG A 291 3.25 -29.45 -23.08
N ALA A 292 2.34 -30.17 -22.47
CA ALA A 292 1.18 -30.76 -23.18
C ALA A 292 0.22 -29.69 -23.73
N SER A 293 0.07 -28.56 -23.04
CA SER A 293 -0.77 -27.42 -23.41
C SER A 293 -0.01 -26.28 -24.12
N GLN A 294 1.23 -26.53 -24.55
CA GLN A 294 2.10 -25.50 -25.12
C GLN A 294 1.47 -24.79 -26.33
N ASN A 295 0.73 -25.50 -27.17
CA ASN A 295 0.09 -24.88 -28.35
C ASN A 295 -1.01 -23.88 -27.93
N ASP A 296 -1.76 -24.16 -26.88
CA ASP A 296 -2.80 -23.27 -26.35
C ASP A 296 -2.15 -22.03 -25.71
N PHE A 297 -1.04 -22.22 -25.00
CA PHE A 297 -0.22 -21.14 -24.45
C PHE A 297 0.28 -20.22 -25.57
N VAL A 298 0.90 -20.78 -26.62
CA VAL A 298 1.40 -20.02 -27.78
C VAL A 298 0.29 -19.27 -28.49
N ALA A 299 -0.91 -19.87 -28.61
CA ALA A 299 -2.06 -19.19 -29.20
C ALA A 299 -2.49 -17.98 -28.34
N ALA A 300 -2.60 -18.16 -27.02
CA ALA A 300 -2.97 -17.07 -26.11
C ALA A 300 -1.94 -15.92 -26.14
N VAL A 301 -0.64 -16.23 -26.17
CA VAL A 301 0.41 -15.21 -26.24
C VAL A 301 0.36 -14.46 -27.56
N LYS A 302 0.12 -15.14 -28.69
CA LYS A 302 -0.07 -14.50 -30.02
C LYS A 302 -1.30 -13.62 -30.07
N ASP A 303 -2.40 -14.04 -29.46
CA ASP A 303 -3.62 -13.24 -29.38
C ASP A 303 -3.37 -11.95 -28.58
N MET A 304 -2.65 -12.06 -27.46
CA MET A 304 -2.25 -10.89 -26.66
C MET A 304 -1.31 -9.96 -27.42
N SER A 305 -0.30 -10.48 -28.11
CA SER A 305 0.57 -9.68 -29.00
C SER A 305 -0.22 -8.97 -30.08
N THR A 306 -1.16 -9.67 -30.71
CA THR A 306 -2.02 -9.08 -31.75
C THR A 306 -2.92 -7.99 -31.20
N PHE A 307 -3.50 -8.22 -30.00
CA PHE A 307 -4.31 -7.21 -29.30
C PHE A 307 -3.48 -5.95 -29.00
N LEU A 308 -2.27 -6.11 -28.45
CA LEU A 308 -1.37 -4.98 -28.16
C LEU A 308 -0.96 -4.25 -29.42
N LYS A 309 -0.59 -4.95 -30.49
CA LYS A 309 -0.28 -4.33 -31.81
C LYS A 309 -1.44 -3.49 -32.34
N GLY A 310 -2.67 -3.98 -32.15
CA GLY A 310 -3.88 -3.23 -32.51
C GLY A 310 -4.05 -1.98 -31.62
N THR A 311 -3.84 -2.14 -30.32
CA THR A 311 -3.96 -1.05 -29.35
C THR A 311 -2.92 0.07 -29.61
N LEU A 312 -1.68 -0.30 -29.99
CA LEU A 312 -0.62 0.67 -30.32
C LEU A 312 -0.93 1.52 -31.58
N GLN A 313 -1.86 1.08 -32.44
CA GLN A 313 -2.30 1.83 -33.59
C GLN A 313 -3.43 2.82 -33.27
N ASP A 314 -4.04 2.72 -32.07
CA ASP A 314 -5.04 3.68 -31.64
C ASP A 314 -4.40 5.06 -31.41
N LYS A 315 -5.01 6.11 -31.96
CA LYS A 315 -4.47 7.48 -31.90
C LYS A 315 -4.37 8.02 -30.48
N SER A 316 -5.29 7.64 -29.62
CA SER A 316 -5.30 8.09 -28.22
C SER A 316 -4.18 7.43 -27.42
N VAL A 317 -3.99 6.12 -27.60
CA VAL A 317 -2.89 5.37 -27.02
C VAL A 317 -1.55 5.89 -27.52
N ALA A 318 -1.44 6.08 -28.84
CA ALA A 318 -0.26 6.66 -29.46
C ALA A 318 0.12 8.01 -28.85
N MET A 319 -0.86 8.90 -28.63
CA MET A 319 -0.62 10.22 -28.04
C MET A 319 -0.10 10.11 -26.60
N ILE A 320 -0.63 9.18 -25.80
CA ILE A 320 -0.17 8.96 -24.43
C ILE A 320 1.27 8.42 -24.45
N LEU A 321 1.57 7.43 -25.28
CA LEU A 321 2.89 6.82 -25.39
C LEU A 321 3.94 7.81 -25.87
N ASP A 322 3.60 8.65 -26.87
CA ASP A 322 4.49 9.72 -27.40
C ASP A 322 4.77 10.82 -26.37
N SER A 323 3.94 10.91 -25.32
CA SER A 323 4.08 11.92 -24.28
C SER A 323 5.09 11.52 -23.21
N PHE A 324 5.44 10.24 -23.12
CA PHE A 324 6.24 9.69 -22.04
C PHE A 324 7.67 9.40 -22.49
N THR A 325 8.65 9.81 -21.67
CA THR A 325 10.05 9.45 -21.83
C THR A 325 10.66 9.04 -20.50
N TYR A 326 11.55 8.05 -20.57
CA TYR A 326 12.32 7.54 -19.45
C TYR A 326 13.80 7.56 -19.79
N LYS A 327 14.61 7.97 -18.84
CA LYS A 327 16.07 7.88 -18.90
C LYS A 327 16.59 7.47 -17.52
N ALA A 328 17.49 6.48 -17.49
CA ALA A 328 18.23 6.10 -16.30
C ALA A 328 19.71 5.93 -16.63
N GLU A 329 20.57 6.23 -15.68
CA GLU A 329 22.00 5.97 -15.74
C GLU A 329 22.44 5.34 -14.43
N VAL A 330 23.29 4.31 -14.50
CA VAL A 330 23.96 3.70 -13.35
C VAL A 330 25.44 3.69 -13.63
N LYS A 331 26.23 4.21 -12.70
CA LYS A 331 27.67 4.35 -12.82
C LYS A 331 28.38 3.83 -11.59
N LYS A 332 29.48 3.16 -11.77
CA LYS A 332 30.37 2.78 -10.67
C LYS A 332 31.07 4.03 -10.13
N ALA A 333 30.99 4.25 -8.82
CA ALA A 333 31.55 5.41 -8.13
C ALA A 333 32.34 4.98 -6.89
N GLY A 334 33.66 4.80 -7.06
CA GLY A 334 34.52 4.30 -5.99
C GLY A 334 34.19 2.87 -5.60
N ASP A 335 33.79 2.65 -4.34
CA ASP A 335 33.32 1.40 -3.75
C ASP A 335 31.80 1.22 -3.81
N GLY A 336 31.11 2.05 -4.58
CA GLY A 336 29.66 2.06 -4.69
C GLY A 336 29.20 2.43 -6.09
N PHE A 337 27.95 2.91 -6.17
CA PHE A 337 27.27 3.24 -7.42
C PHE A 337 26.47 4.53 -7.30
N ASP A 338 26.53 5.34 -8.35
CA ASP A 338 25.63 6.47 -8.54
C ASP A 338 24.56 6.08 -9.54
N SER A 339 23.30 6.33 -9.22
CA SER A 339 22.20 6.15 -10.14
C SER A 339 21.37 7.42 -10.30
N THR A 340 20.89 7.65 -11.52
CA THR A 340 19.99 8.74 -11.82
C THR A 340 18.85 8.20 -12.67
N ALA A 341 17.62 8.67 -12.43
CA ALA A 341 16.48 8.38 -13.30
C ALA A 341 15.67 9.65 -13.54
N THR A 342 15.10 9.75 -14.74
CA THR A 342 14.21 10.84 -15.13
C THR A 342 13.02 10.28 -15.88
N TYR A 343 11.84 10.71 -15.47
CA TYR A 343 10.57 10.43 -16.15
C TYR A 343 9.93 11.74 -16.55
N ASP A 344 9.67 11.92 -17.81
CA ASP A 344 8.99 13.09 -18.35
C ASP A 344 7.65 12.69 -18.96
N LEU A 345 6.57 13.35 -18.58
CA LEU A 345 5.33 13.38 -19.32
C LEU A 345 5.21 14.75 -19.99
N THR A 346 5.08 14.78 -21.30
CA THR A 346 5.02 16.03 -22.08
C THR A 346 3.75 16.08 -22.90
N ASN A 347 3.16 17.26 -23.04
CA ASN A 347 2.06 17.52 -23.96
C ASN A 347 2.39 18.70 -24.86
N LYS A 348 2.44 18.47 -26.16
CA LYS A 348 2.74 19.52 -27.17
C LYS A 348 4.02 20.30 -26.85
N GLY A 349 5.05 19.58 -26.35
CA GLY A 349 6.35 20.14 -26.01
C GLY A 349 6.40 20.85 -24.66
N LYS A 350 5.32 20.85 -23.86
CA LYS A 350 5.32 21.33 -22.48
C LYS A 350 5.44 20.14 -21.53
N LYS A 351 6.27 20.28 -20.51
CA LYS A 351 6.32 19.30 -19.41
C LYS A 351 5.05 19.40 -18.58
N VAL A 352 4.38 18.25 -18.42
CA VAL A 352 3.19 18.05 -17.58
C VAL A 352 3.61 17.49 -16.23
N LEU A 353 4.50 16.47 -16.26
CA LEU A 353 5.09 15.84 -15.10
C LEU A 353 6.59 15.67 -15.38
N HIS A 354 7.41 15.95 -14.38
CA HIS A 354 8.84 15.70 -14.39
C HIS A 354 9.23 15.05 -13.08
N LEU A 355 9.67 13.80 -13.15
CA LEU A 355 10.20 13.08 -12.00
C LEU A 355 11.69 12.86 -12.20
N THR A 356 12.47 13.19 -11.18
CA THR A 356 13.89 12.84 -11.15
C THR A 356 14.20 12.08 -9.87
N SER A 357 15.12 11.13 -9.98
CA SER A 357 15.72 10.43 -8.85
C SER A 357 17.22 10.41 -9.02
N ASN A 358 17.92 10.73 -7.95
CA ASN A 358 19.36 10.60 -7.86
C ASN A 358 19.67 9.85 -6.58
N SER A 359 20.52 8.83 -6.65
CA SER A 359 20.96 8.12 -5.46
C SER A 359 22.41 7.71 -5.58
N THR A 360 23.08 7.67 -4.45
CA THR A 360 24.41 7.12 -4.27
C THR A 360 24.30 5.97 -3.30
N MET A 361 24.83 4.82 -3.68
CA MET A 361 24.88 3.62 -2.86
C MET A 361 26.33 3.26 -2.59
N LYS A 362 26.66 2.97 -1.34
CA LYS A 362 28.02 2.63 -0.89
C LYS A 362 27.95 1.45 0.07
N GLN A 363 28.98 0.61 0.00
CA GLN A 363 29.18 -0.39 1.04
C GLN A 363 29.28 0.27 2.41
N SER A 364 28.63 -0.28 3.40
CA SER A 364 28.59 0.23 4.77
C SER A 364 28.81 -0.91 5.77
N SER A 365 29.27 -0.54 6.96
CA SER A 365 29.33 -1.46 8.10
C SER A 365 28.22 -1.16 9.12
N VAL A 366 27.22 -0.37 8.74
CA VAL A 366 26.13 0.00 9.63
C VAL A 366 25.21 -1.21 9.82
N THR A 367 24.95 -1.53 11.08
CA THR A 367 23.97 -2.56 11.47
C THR A 367 22.64 -1.87 11.70
N VAL A 368 21.62 -2.29 10.97
CA VAL A 368 20.24 -1.87 11.23
C VAL A 368 19.83 -2.39 12.60
N THR A 369 19.21 -1.56 13.40
CA THR A 369 18.75 -1.94 14.74
C THR A 369 17.25 -1.71 14.83
N MET A 370 16.49 -2.80 14.88
CA MET A 370 15.04 -2.75 14.98
C MET A 370 14.58 -2.19 16.33
N PRO A 371 13.47 -1.43 16.37
CA PRO A 371 12.87 -0.94 17.60
C PRO A 371 12.49 -2.07 18.55
N LYS A 372 12.96 -2.02 19.81
CA LYS A 372 12.67 -3.07 20.83
C LYS A 372 11.35 -2.85 21.55
N LYS A 373 10.80 -1.66 21.49
CA LYS A 373 9.53 -1.26 22.11
C LYS A 373 8.82 -0.34 21.15
N ALA A 374 7.68 -0.76 20.71
CA ALA A 374 6.78 0.03 19.86
C ALA A 374 5.36 -0.09 20.41
N VAL A 375 4.55 0.90 20.18
CA VAL A 375 3.11 0.81 20.34
C VAL A 375 2.52 0.19 19.08
N SER A 376 1.54 -0.68 19.20
CA SER A 376 0.81 -1.19 18.05
C SER A 376 0.00 -0.07 17.40
N ILE A 377 -0.25 -0.19 16.10
CA ILE A 377 -1.10 0.78 15.39
C ILE A 377 -2.50 0.85 16.01
N ASP A 378 -3.05 -0.27 16.49
CA ASP A 378 -4.37 -0.31 17.13
C ASP A 378 -4.38 0.46 18.46
N ASP A 379 -3.37 0.25 19.32
CA ASP A 379 -3.25 0.98 20.58
C ASP A 379 -3.04 2.48 20.35
N LEU A 380 -2.27 2.85 19.33
CA LEU A 380 -2.08 4.25 18.96
C LEU A 380 -3.38 4.84 18.43
N THR A 381 -4.09 4.13 17.56
CA THR A 381 -5.39 4.56 17.03
C THR A 381 -6.37 4.82 18.17
N ALA A 382 -6.44 3.95 19.18
CA ALA A 382 -7.28 4.17 20.35
C ALA A 382 -6.91 5.46 21.12
N LYS A 383 -5.60 5.78 21.24
CA LYS A 383 -5.16 7.05 21.85
C LYS A 383 -5.52 8.27 21.02
N LEU A 384 -5.40 8.16 19.68
CA LEU A 384 -5.76 9.24 18.76
C LEU A 384 -7.27 9.45 18.71
N GLU A 385 -8.06 8.40 18.76
CA GLU A 385 -9.52 8.48 18.89
C GLU A 385 -9.94 9.16 20.21
N ALA A 386 -9.27 8.82 21.31
CA ALA A 386 -9.52 9.48 22.60
C ALA A 386 -9.15 10.97 22.53
N LEU A 387 -8.07 11.33 21.85
CA LEU A 387 -7.71 12.73 21.61
C LEU A 387 -8.74 13.42 20.72
N GLU A 388 -9.17 12.79 19.64
CA GLU A 388 -10.20 13.32 18.76
C GLU A 388 -11.51 13.54 19.50
N ASN A 389 -11.97 12.58 20.32
CA ASN A 389 -13.16 12.71 21.15
C ASN A 389 -13.13 13.89 22.12
N LYS A 390 -11.94 14.35 22.50
CA LYS A 390 -11.78 15.55 23.33
C LYS A 390 -12.09 16.84 22.57
N TYR A 391 -11.76 16.91 21.28
CA TYR A 391 -11.87 18.11 20.45
C TYR A 391 -13.09 18.09 19.52
N ASN A 392 -13.51 16.89 19.11
CA ASN A 392 -14.65 16.63 18.23
C ASN A 392 -15.51 15.50 18.85
N PRO A 393 -16.19 15.77 19.98
CA PRO A 393 -16.95 14.75 20.70
C PRO A 393 -18.11 14.21 19.87
N VAL A 394 -18.46 12.94 20.12
CA VAL A 394 -19.66 12.34 19.55
C VAL A 394 -20.89 13.03 20.13
N THR A 395 -21.73 13.60 19.27
CA THR A 395 -22.95 14.29 19.61
C THR A 395 -24.19 13.40 19.48
N GLY A 396 -24.06 12.26 18.80
CA GLY A 396 -25.14 11.31 18.62
C GLY A 396 -24.67 10.01 17.96
N VAL A 397 -25.59 9.05 17.92
CA VAL A 397 -25.42 7.81 17.17
C VAL A 397 -26.66 7.53 16.34
N THR A 398 -26.47 7.04 15.14
CA THR A 398 -27.50 6.52 14.25
C THR A 398 -27.30 5.02 14.09
N MET A 399 -28.37 4.26 14.26
CA MET A 399 -28.38 2.82 14.10
C MET A 399 -29.36 2.41 13.03
N GLY A 400 -28.92 1.57 12.11
CA GLY A 400 -29.70 1.04 11.03
C GLY A 400 -29.74 -0.48 11.05
N TRP A 401 -30.89 -1.12 10.81
CA TRP A 401 -31.02 -2.58 10.74
C TRP A 401 -32.16 -3.02 9.83
N GLY A 402 -32.11 -4.30 9.43
CA GLY A 402 -33.16 -4.94 8.62
C GLY A 402 -32.94 -4.83 7.13
N TYR A 403 -31.83 -4.30 6.65
CA TYR A 403 -31.54 -4.10 5.23
C TYR A 403 -31.45 -5.43 4.46
N ASP A 404 -30.87 -6.45 5.07
CA ASP A 404 -30.64 -7.78 4.46
C ASP A 404 -31.52 -8.90 5.03
N GLY A 405 -32.52 -8.54 5.87
CA GLY A 405 -33.36 -9.49 6.59
C GLY A 405 -32.68 -10.11 7.82
N ALA A 406 -31.44 -9.75 8.13
CA ALA A 406 -30.77 -10.11 9.38
C ALA A 406 -31.40 -9.29 10.52
N SER A 407 -32.01 -9.98 11.47
CA SER A 407 -32.83 -9.33 12.52
C SER A 407 -32.02 -8.99 13.79
N ASN A 408 -30.74 -9.39 13.86
CA ASN A 408 -29.95 -9.34 15.09
C ASN A 408 -28.70 -8.47 14.99
N GLU A 409 -28.46 -7.77 13.87
CA GLU A 409 -27.35 -6.89 13.65
C GLU A 409 -27.80 -5.51 13.24
N ALA A 410 -27.05 -4.50 13.64
CA ALA A 410 -27.29 -3.11 13.28
C ALA A 410 -25.97 -2.42 12.94
N ASP A 411 -26.00 -1.61 11.89
CA ASP A 411 -24.98 -0.62 11.60
C ASP A 411 -25.03 0.49 12.63
N LEU A 412 -23.89 0.92 13.14
CA LEU A 412 -23.75 2.00 14.10
C LEU A 412 -22.92 3.13 13.50
N PHE A 413 -23.51 4.30 13.36
CA PHE A 413 -22.84 5.52 12.89
C PHE A 413 -22.77 6.54 14.02
N LYS A 414 -21.56 7.02 14.32
CA LYS A 414 -21.31 8.11 15.26
C LYS A 414 -21.48 9.46 14.55
N THR A 415 -22.25 10.35 15.12
CA THR A 415 -22.45 11.73 14.61
C THR A 415 -21.54 12.68 15.37
N ARG A 416 -20.87 13.58 14.67
CA ARG A 416 -19.98 14.62 15.20
C ARG A 416 -20.22 15.93 14.48
N GLU A 417 -19.68 17.03 15.00
CA GLU A 417 -19.79 18.34 14.37
C GLU A 417 -18.87 18.47 13.16
N GLU A 418 -17.69 17.86 13.22
CA GLU A 418 -16.70 17.89 12.13
C GLU A 418 -16.37 16.47 11.64
N ALA A 419 -15.68 16.40 10.50
CA ALA A 419 -15.17 15.16 9.95
C ALA A 419 -14.23 14.45 10.92
N VAL A 420 -14.19 13.11 10.85
CA VAL A 420 -13.27 12.25 11.62
C VAL A 420 -11.97 12.05 10.85
N PHE A 421 -10.87 12.20 11.55
CA PHE A 421 -9.53 12.00 11.00
C PHE A 421 -8.82 10.80 11.62
N PHE A 422 -9.15 10.44 12.87
CA PHE A 422 -8.58 9.30 13.56
C PHE A 422 -9.71 8.35 13.98
N GLY A 423 -9.60 7.09 13.57
CA GLY A 423 -10.62 6.08 13.83
C GLY A 423 -11.77 6.05 12.83
N SER A 424 -12.91 5.54 13.26
CA SER A 424 -14.10 5.36 12.42
C SER A 424 -15.35 5.92 13.07
N ASN A 425 -16.19 6.57 12.27
CA ASN A 425 -17.58 6.87 12.64
C ASN A 425 -18.51 5.67 12.48
N TYR A 426 -18.05 4.60 11.82
CA TYR A 426 -18.83 3.40 11.55
C TYR A 426 -18.36 2.25 12.44
N ASP A 427 -19.35 1.50 12.94
CA ASP A 427 -19.18 0.24 13.65
C ASP A 427 -20.42 -0.61 13.38
N TRP A 428 -20.44 -1.83 13.87
CA TRP A 428 -21.64 -2.66 13.86
C TRP A 428 -21.88 -3.23 15.27
N THR A 429 -23.12 -3.58 15.56
CA THR A 429 -23.48 -4.14 16.87
C THR A 429 -24.64 -5.09 16.77
N GLU A 430 -24.73 -6.01 17.74
CA GLU A 430 -25.90 -6.85 17.91
C GLU A 430 -27.08 -6.03 18.41
N LEU A 431 -28.30 -6.41 18.03
CA LEU A 431 -29.52 -5.91 18.64
C LEU A 431 -30.49 -7.06 18.91
N ILE A 432 -31.45 -6.81 19.79
CA ILE A 432 -32.55 -7.75 20.04
C ILE A 432 -33.87 -7.07 19.64
N VAL A 433 -34.61 -7.71 18.72
CA VAL A 433 -35.98 -7.30 18.41
C VAL A 433 -36.93 -8.23 19.14
N LYS A 434 -37.70 -7.68 20.08
CA LYS A 434 -38.65 -8.44 20.89
C LYS A 434 -39.95 -7.65 21.04
N ASP A 435 -41.09 -8.28 20.76
CA ASP A 435 -42.44 -7.68 20.88
C ASP A 435 -42.55 -6.33 20.13
N GLY A 436 -41.91 -6.26 18.93
CA GLY A 436 -41.90 -5.07 18.10
C GLY A 436 -41.00 -3.91 18.63
N ARG A 437 -40.14 -4.18 19.61
CA ARG A 437 -39.21 -3.19 20.19
C ARG A 437 -37.77 -3.62 19.93
N ALA A 438 -36.95 -2.65 19.59
CA ALA A 438 -35.49 -2.85 19.46
C ALA A 438 -34.81 -2.57 20.81
N TYR A 439 -33.94 -3.47 21.20
CA TYR A 439 -33.11 -3.39 22.40
C TYR A 439 -31.67 -3.39 21.96
N LEU A 440 -30.90 -2.41 22.41
CA LEU A 440 -29.52 -2.14 22.03
C LEU A 440 -28.58 -2.54 23.15
N PRO A 441 -27.35 -2.99 22.83
CA PRO A 441 -26.34 -3.30 23.85
C PRO A 441 -25.93 -1.99 24.54
N LEU A 442 -26.32 -1.84 25.81
CA LEU A 442 -26.17 -0.60 26.56
C LEU A 442 -24.72 -0.09 26.54
N ARG A 443 -23.77 -0.97 26.77
CA ARG A 443 -22.34 -0.60 26.83
C ARG A 443 -21.85 -0.03 25.50
N VAL A 444 -22.14 -0.69 24.40
CA VAL A 444 -21.68 -0.26 23.07
C VAL A 444 -22.19 1.14 22.74
N ILE A 445 -23.46 1.41 22.98
CA ILE A 445 -24.04 2.72 22.70
C ILE A 445 -23.53 3.79 23.68
N CYS A 446 -23.39 3.45 24.95
CA CYS A 446 -22.89 4.39 25.96
C CYS A 446 -21.39 4.69 25.72
N ASP A 447 -20.58 3.70 25.39
CA ASP A 447 -19.16 3.90 25.06
C ASP A 447 -19.04 4.82 23.81
N ALA A 448 -19.89 4.61 22.79
CA ALA A 448 -19.95 5.49 21.62
C ALA A 448 -20.34 6.93 21.97
N LEU A 449 -21.27 7.13 22.91
CA LEU A 449 -21.73 8.45 23.38
C LEU A 449 -20.84 9.07 24.49
N GLY A 450 -19.80 8.35 24.94
CA GLY A 450 -18.91 8.79 26.02
C GLY A 450 -19.55 8.72 27.43
N GLU A 451 -20.55 7.86 27.64
CA GLU A 451 -21.21 7.69 28.91
C GLU A 451 -20.63 6.52 29.72
N ASN A 452 -20.59 6.66 31.05
CA ASN A 452 -20.02 5.65 31.93
C ASN A 452 -21.07 4.61 32.37
N VAL A 453 -20.88 3.36 31.96
CA VAL A 453 -21.77 2.23 32.30
C VAL A 453 -21.26 1.46 33.50
N GLY A 454 -22.11 1.19 34.45
CA GLY A 454 -21.88 0.34 35.59
C GLY A 454 -22.86 -0.82 35.73
N TRP A 455 -22.57 -1.73 36.63
CA TRP A 455 -23.38 -2.91 36.90
C TRP A 455 -23.58 -3.12 38.41
N GLU A 456 -24.86 -3.26 38.82
CA GLU A 456 -25.22 -3.58 40.18
C GLU A 456 -25.44 -5.09 40.33
N ASN A 457 -24.54 -5.75 41.04
CA ASN A 457 -24.57 -7.21 41.18
C ASN A 457 -25.75 -7.71 42.00
N ALA A 458 -26.15 -6.96 43.02
CA ALA A 458 -27.20 -7.38 43.94
C ALA A 458 -28.59 -7.41 43.31
N THR A 459 -28.85 -6.41 42.46
CA THR A 459 -30.16 -6.26 41.80
C THR A 459 -30.11 -6.72 40.30
N LYS A 460 -28.92 -7.12 39.80
CA LYS A 460 -28.72 -7.44 38.40
C LYS A 460 -29.17 -6.30 37.45
N THR A 461 -28.86 -5.06 37.82
CA THR A 461 -29.31 -3.88 37.12
C THR A 461 -28.16 -3.12 36.53
N PRO A 462 -28.16 -2.87 35.21
CA PRO A 462 -27.22 -1.96 34.58
C PRO A 462 -27.60 -0.52 34.88
N TYR A 463 -26.59 0.33 35.00
CA TYR A 463 -26.81 1.77 35.23
C TYR A 463 -25.80 2.61 34.46
N VAL A 464 -26.16 3.87 34.23
CA VAL A 464 -25.28 4.88 33.65
C VAL A 464 -24.98 5.94 34.70
N MET A 465 -23.69 6.34 34.79
CA MET A 465 -23.29 7.46 35.66
C MET A 465 -23.21 8.72 34.82
N GLN A 466 -24.12 9.66 35.01
CA GLN A 466 -24.16 10.92 34.29
C GLN A 466 -24.13 12.10 35.26
N ASN A 467 -23.21 13.02 35.15
CA ASN A 467 -23.01 14.17 36.04
C ASN A 467 -22.96 13.80 37.52
N GLY A 468 -22.37 12.64 37.86
CA GLY A 468 -22.30 12.14 39.23
C GLY A 468 -23.60 11.50 39.74
N GLN A 469 -24.63 11.42 38.97
CA GLN A 469 -25.90 10.75 39.28
C GLN A 469 -25.97 9.37 38.63
N ARG A 470 -26.48 8.41 39.41
CA ARG A 470 -26.76 7.07 38.91
C ARG A 470 -28.14 7.00 38.31
N ILE A 471 -28.22 6.52 37.06
CA ILE A 471 -29.49 6.31 36.35
C ILE A 471 -29.62 4.82 36.04
N ASP A 472 -30.55 4.13 36.69
CA ASP A 472 -30.76 2.70 36.48
C ASP A 472 -31.48 2.46 35.15
N MET A 473 -30.89 1.57 34.35
CA MET A 473 -31.40 1.20 33.04
C MET A 473 -32.03 -0.20 33.09
N LYS A 474 -33.33 -0.26 32.75
CA LYS A 474 -34.02 -1.55 32.68
C LYS A 474 -33.90 -2.14 31.29
N GLY A 475 -33.60 -3.45 31.22
CA GLY A 475 -33.47 -4.06 29.94
C GLY A 475 -33.48 -5.59 30.00
N LEU A 476 -33.08 -6.22 28.89
CA LEU A 476 -32.94 -7.64 28.76
C LEU A 476 -31.46 -8.01 29.08
N LEU A 477 -31.26 -9.19 29.65
CA LEU A 477 -29.96 -9.76 29.84
C LEU A 477 -29.85 -10.96 28.88
N GLN A 478 -28.85 -10.94 28.01
CA GLN A 478 -28.55 -12.02 27.10
C GLN A 478 -27.04 -12.18 27.01
N ASP A 479 -26.55 -13.40 27.16
CA ASP A 479 -25.12 -13.75 27.05
C ASP A 479 -24.19 -12.86 27.90
N GLY A 480 -24.64 -12.50 29.10
CA GLY A 480 -23.91 -11.63 30.02
C GLY A 480 -23.90 -10.15 29.66
N ARG A 481 -24.61 -9.75 28.62
CA ARG A 481 -24.73 -8.36 28.15
C ARG A 481 -26.11 -7.79 28.50
N ALA A 482 -26.16 -6.49 28.76
CA ALA A 482 -27.40 -5.75 29.01
C ALA A 482 -27.84 -5.05 27.73
N PHE A 483 -29.09 -5.32 27.33
CA PHE A 483 -29.75 -4.68 26.20
C PHE A 483 -30.88 -3.83 26.70
N VAL A 484 -30.92 -2.57 26.31
CA VAL A 484 -31.94 -1.59 26.75
C VAL A 484 -32.78 -1.12 25.57
N GLY A 485 -34.04 -0.79 25.81
CA GLY A 485 -34.89 -0.27 24.74
C GLY A 485 -34.31 1.04 24.18
N VAL A 486 -34.42 1.25 22.88
CA VAL A 486 -33.90 2.46 22.22
C VAL A 486 -34.35 3.74 22.91
N ARG A 487 -35.64 3.82 23.32
CA ARG A 487 -36.21 4.98 24.01
C ARG A 487 -35.74 5.13 25.46
N ASP A 488 -35.07 4.15 26.04
CA ASP A 488 -34.58 4.29 27.41
C ASP A 488 -33.45 5.31 27.52
N PHE A 489 -32.79 5.66 26.38
CA PHE A 489 -31.80 6.72 26.29
C PHE A 489 -32.38 8.13 26.55
N GLU A 490 -33.69 8.31 26.41
CA GLU A 490 -34.38 9.56 26.80
C GLU A 490 -34.23 9.86 28.32
N LYS A 491 -34.06 8.82 29.16
CA LYS A 491 -33.77 8.97 30.59
C LYS A 491 -32.41 9.60 30.89
N LEU A 492 -31.51 9.49 29.94
CA LEU A 492 -30.17 10.09 29.95
C LEU A 492 -30.18 11.50 29.32
N GLY A 493 -31.34 12.02 28.96
CA GLY A 493 -31.47 13.35 28.35
C GLY A 493 -31.24 13.40 26.85
N TYR A 494 -31.10 12.24 26.18
CA TYR A 494 -30.98 12.18 24.72
C TYR A 494 -32.35 12.30 24.05
N THR A 495 -32.37 12.92 22.87
CA THR A 495 -33.50 12.86 21.95
C THR A 495 -33.42 11.59 21.15
N VAL A 496 -34.49 10.82 21.07
CA VAL A 496 -34.55 9.56 20.34
C VAL A 496 -35.61 9.64 19.25
N THR A 497 -35.20 9.49 18.00
CA THR A 497 -36.11 9.33 16.87
C THR A 497 -36.01 7.90 16.31
N TYR A 498 -37.12 7.43 15.79
CA TYR A 498 -37.25 6.10 15.21
C TYR A 498 -38.01 6.19 13.88
N THR A 499 -37.43 5.63 12.85
CA THR A 499 -37.99 5.59 11.49
C THR A 499 -38.08 4.13 11.03
N SER A 500 -39.19 3.78 10.42
CA SER A 500 -39.32 2.47 9.71
C SER A 500 -39.65 2.78 8.26
N TYR A 501 -38.84 2.26 7.36
CA TYR A 501 -38.97 2.46 5.93
C TYR A 501 -39.79 1.35 5.27
N GLU A 502 -40.34 1.62 4.08
CA GLU A 502 -41.21 0.67 3.38
C GLU A 502 -40.53 -0.61 2.94
N ASP A 503 -39.21 -0.55 2.70
CA ASP A 503 -38.34 -1.68 2.33
C ASP A 503 -38.01 -2.62 3.52
N GLY A 504 -38.48 -2.28 4.72
CA GLY A 504 -38.23 -3.03 5.94
C GLY A 504 -37.03 -2.55 6.75
N TYR A 505 -36.24 -1.63 6.23
CA TYR A 505 -35.14 -0.98 6.96
C TYR A 505 -35.69 -0.14 8.10
N LYS A 506 -34.99 -0.11 9.21
CA LYS A 506 -35.34 0.64 10.41
C LYS A 506 -34.12 1.41 10.89
N GLU A 507 -34.41 2.60 11.41
CA GLU A 507 -33.39 3.50 11.89
C GLU A 507 -33.76 4.06 13.25
N ALA A 508 -32.80 4.16 14.13
CA ALA A 508 -32.91 4.87 15.39
C ALA A 508 -31.78 5.88 15.51
N VAL A 509 -32.12 7.13 15.77
CA VAL A 509 -31.17 8.21 15.99
C VAL A 509 -31.26 8.67 17.44
N ILE A 510 -30.12 8.68 18.13
CA ILE A 510 -29.97 9.09 19.52
C ILE A 510 -29.02 10.28 19.53
N THR A 511 -29.49 11.47 19.86
CA THR A 511 -28.69 12.71 19.83
C THR A 511 -28.82 13.47 21.14
N LYS A 512 -27.78 14.23 21.51
CA LYS A 512 -27.80 15.18 22.62
C LYS A 512 -28.70 16.38 22.35
#